data_080f9099eba02060e8b89959cd95f2b3
#
_entry.id   080f9099eba02060e8b89959cd95f2b3
#
_cell.length_a   1.000
_cell.length_b   1.000
_cell.length_c   1.000
_cell.angle_alpha   90.00
_cell.angle_beta   90.00
_cell.angle_gamma   90.00
#
_symmetry.space_group_name_H-M   'P 1'
#
loop_
_entity.id
_entity.type
_entity.pdbx_description
1 polymer ?
#
loop_
_entity_poly.entity_id
_entity_poly.type
_entity_poly.pdbx_seq_one_letter_code
_entity_poly.pdbx_strand_id
1 'polypeptide(L)'
;MVIDLESKRPVKTPMRGIARPTLVRVIDSEFIDDVPKKRSEAAEPIKDVEDINKVSKYLVDSQRYRDNLLFICGINFGLRISDLLELKVGHLLNPDGRSYRDRITVQEMKTKNIRTLFPNDAVMDAADLYFNDLSEKKVPISLNDYLFQSYSNRGKNMEKNNLKRRSVERMLKEVINDECRIPIKASTHCLRKTFAYQVIINAKDRSRAIEFLQKIFGHSSQAVTLHYAGITDEEIQETYQNLNLGRLENWNVSTGLTLVKTKDPA
;
A
#
# COMPACT_ATOMS: atom_id res chain seq x y z
N MET A 1 -68.00 -7.12 -11.97
CA MET A 1 -67.57 -8.49 -11.68
C MET A 1 -66.08 -8.41 -11.35
N VAL A 2 -65.78 -8.23 -10.05
CA VAL A 2 -64.42 -8.10 -9.53
C VAL A 2 -63.96 -9.52 -9.18
N ILE A 3 -62.92 -10.02 -9.83
CA ILE A 3 -62.34 -11.32 -9.50
C ILE A 3 -61.29 -11.09 -8.43
N ASP A 4 -61.61 -11.54 -7.23
CA ASP A 4 -60.75 -11.62 -6.07
C ASP A 4 -59.65 -12.68 -6.29
N LEU A 5 -58.37 -12.25 -6.31
CA LEU A 5 -57.18 -13.11 -6.43
C LEU A 5 -56.46 -13.24 -5.08
N GLU A 6 -57.22 -13.36 -4.00
CA GLU A 6 -56.69 -13.88 -2.75
C GLU A 6 -56.87 -15.38 -2.68
N SER A 7 -55.90 -16.16 -3.06
CA SER A 7 -55.67 -17.44 -2.37
C SER A 7 -54.53 -18.22 -2.99
N LYS A 8 -53.74 -18.72 -2.11
CA LYS A 8 -52.77 -19.81 -2.17
C LYS A 8 -51.32 -19.37 -2.27
N ARG A 9 -50.86 -18.79 -1.16
CA ARG A 9 -49.46 -19.03 -0.81
C ARG A 9 -49.31 -20.55 -0.56
N PRO A 10 -48.29 -21.21 -1.18
CA PRO A 10 -48.03 -22.60 -0.88
C PRO A 10 -47.65 -22.74 0.60
N VAL A 11 -48.38 -23.60 1.29
CA VAL A 11 -48.05 -24.02 2.67
C VAL A 11 -46.65 -24.52 2.64
N LYS A 12 -45.75 -23.82 3.36
CA LYS A 12 -44.35 -24.28 3.58
C LYS A 12 -44.42 -25.60 4.34
N THR A 13 -44.40 -26.71 3.63
CA THR A 13 -44.16 -28.02 4.24
C THR A 13 -42.77 -27.93 4.89
N PRO A 14 -42.60 -28.18 6.20
CA PRO A 14 -41.27 -28.22 6.79
C PRO A 14 -40.53 -29.36 6.08
N MET A 15 -39.44 -29.01 5.39
CA MET A 15 -38.55 -30.02 4.82
C MET A 15 -38.04 -30.86 6.01
N ARG A 16 -38.51 -32.11 6.10
CA ARG A 16 -37.96 -33.09 7.02
C ARG A 16 -36.47 -33.11 6.82
N GLY A 17 -35.71 -32.87 7.92
CA GLY A 17 -34.27 -32.81 7.87
C GLY A 17 -33.73 -34.02 7.11
N ILE A 18 -33.05 -33.76 6.00
CA ILE A 18 -32.26 -34.79 5.33
C ILE A 18 -31.18 -35.15 6.33
N ALA A 19 -31.30 -36.36 6.92
CA ALA A 19 -30.25 -36.89 7.78
C ALA A 19 -28.98 -36.94 6.94
N ARG A 20 -28.01 -36.12 7.28
CA ARG A 20 -26.70 -36.18 6.61
C ARG A 20 -26.04 -37.50 6.98
N PRO A 21 -25.30 -38.11 6.07
CA PRO A 21 -24.51 -39.29 6.42
C PRO A 21 -23.55 -38.91 7.54
N THR A 22 -23.62 -39.63 8.63
CA THR A 22 -22.90 -39.36 9.89
C THR A 22 -21.38 -39.54 9.77
N LEU A 23 -20.90 -40.05 8.64
CA LEU A 23 -19.49 -40.30 8.36
C LEU A 23 -19.22 -40.16 6.86
N VAL A 24 -18.49 -39.12 6.50
CA VAL A 24 -17.79 -39.08 5.22
C VAL A 24 -16.40 -39.63 5.49
N ARG A 25 -16.12 -40.86 4.98
CA ARG A 25 -14.78 -41.44 5.02
C ARG A 25 -13.93 -40.68 4.03
N VAL A 26 -13.14 -39.70 4.52
CA VAL A 26 -12.08 -39.09 3.72
C VAL A 26 -10.95 -40.12 3.69
N ILE A 27 -10.77 -40.80 2.53
CA ILE A 27 -9.57 -41.58 2.29
C ILE A 27 -8.44 -40.56 2.22
N ASP A 28 -7.40 -40.71 3.04
CA ASP A 28 -6.16 -39.97 2.95
C ASP A 28 -5.54 -40.23 1.56
N SER A 29 -6.00 -39.54 0.55
CA SER A 29 -5.16 -39.22 -0.59
C SER A 29 -4.25 -38.11 -0.07
N GLU A 30 -2.96 -38.26 -0.26
CA GLU A 30 -1.97 -37.22 0.00
C GLU A 30 -2.40 -35.94 -0.73
N PHE A 31 -3.29 -35.17 -0.12
CA PHE A 31 -3.54 -33.79 -0.51
C PHE A 31 -2.32 -33.04 0.04
N ILE A 32 -1.29 -33.03 -0.79
CA ILE A 32 -0.10 -32.27 -0.53
C ILE A 32 -0.51 -30.81 -0.66
N ASP A 33 -0.62 -30.13 0.48
CA ASP A 33 -0.56 -28.68 0.56
C ASP A 33 0.88 -28.21 0.18
N ASP A 34 1.34 -28.64 -0.98
CA ASP A 34 2.59 -28.25 -1.58
C ASP A 34 2.43 -26.94 -2.40
N VAL A 35 1.77 -25.97 -1.82
CA VAL A 35 2.07 -24.60 -2.19
C VAL A 35 3.16 -24.11 -1.25
N PRO A 36 4.41 -24.00 -1.73
CA PRO A 36 5.45 -23.43 -0.87
C PRO A 36 4.98 -22.03 -0.49
N LYS A 37 4.62 -21.82 0.77
CA LYS A 37 4.45 -20.49 1.36
C LYS A 37 5.82 -19.83 1.39
N LYS A 38 6.33 -19.46 0.23
CA LYS A 38 7.45 -18.56 0.11
C LYS A 38 6.94 -17.22 0.61
N ARG A 39 7.10 -16.97 1.92
CA ARG A 39 6.94 -15.61 2.45
C ARG A 39 7.80 -14.74 1.57
N SER A 40 7.17 -13.92 0.73
CA SER A 40 7.92 -13.03 -0.15
C SER A 40 8.76 -12.13 0.74
N GLU A 41 10.06 -12.14 0.55
CA GLU A 41 10.96 -11.19 1.23
C GLU A 41 10.72 -9.75 0.78
N ALA A 42 9.69 -9.52 0.00
CA ALA A 42 9.36 -8.24 -0.62
C ALA A 42 8.83 -7.25 0.44
N ALA A 43 9.14 -5.98 0.25
CA ALA A 43 8.53 -4.89 1.01
C ALA A 43 6.99 -4.91 0.87
N GLU A 44 6.30 -4.44 1.90
CA GLU A 44 4.84 -4.37 1.93
C GLU A 44 4.36 -2.91 1.88
N PRO A 45 3.18 -2.62 1.30
CA PRO A 45 2.58 -1.29 1.35
C PRO A 45 2.02 -1.00 2.75
N ILE A 46 1.93 0.28 3.12
CA ILE A 46 1.08 0.72 4.23
C ILE A 46 -0.34 0.83 3.67
N LYS A 47 -1.21 -0.09 4.06
CA LYS A 47 -2.57 -0.19 3.53
C LYS A 47 -3.53 0.77 4.23
N ASP A 48 -3.41 0.89 5.53
CA ASP A 48 -4.29 1.73 6.35
C ASP A 48 -3.87 3.20 6.30
N VAL A 49 -4.83 4.07 6.06
CA VAL A 49 -4.64 5.53 6.06
C VAL A 49 -4.29 6.05 7.46
N GLU A 50 -4.82 5.42 8.52
CA GLU A 50 -4.49 5.78 9.90
C GLU A 50 -3.01 5.51 10.21
N ASP A 51 -2.46 4.41 9.70
CA ASP A 51 -1.03 4.11 9.81
C ASP A 51 -0.17 5.11 9.04
N ILE A 52 -0.60 5.54 7.85
CA ILE A 52 0.07 6.61 7.09
C ILE A 52 0.09 7.90 7.92
N ASN A 53 -1.05 8.28 8.49
CA ASN A 53 -1.18 9.48 9.33
C ASN A 53 -0.33 9.38 10.60
N LYS A 54 -0.25 8.20 11.21
CA LYS A 54 0.57 7.92 12.39
C LYS A 54 2.06 8.13 12.11
N VAL A 55 2.57 7.65 10.97
CA VAL A 55 3.95 7.86 10.53
C VAL A 55 4.25 9.35 10.32
N SER A 56 3.38 10.05 9.57
CA SER A 56 3.56 11.48 9.32
C SER A 56 3.52 12.28 10.63
N LYS A 57 2.53 12.01 11.49
CA LYS A 57 2.41 12.68 12.79
C LYS A 57 3.66 12.48 13.65
N TYR A 58 4.15 11.25 13.77
CA TYR A 58 5.39 10.96 14.53
C TYR A 58 6.57 11.78 14.02
N LEU A 59 6.75 11.84 12.69
CA LEU A 59 7.84 12.60 12.08
C LEU A 59 7.71 14.11 12.33
N VAL A 60 6.51 14.65 12.29
CA VAL A 60 6.22 16.07 12.59
C VAL A 60 6.44 16.37 14.07
N ASP A 61 5.89 15.57 14.98
CA ASP A 61 6.03 15.72 16.43
C ASP A 61 7.51 15.63 16.87
N SER A 62 8.31 14.82 16.16
CA SER A 62 9.73 14.67 16.37
C SER A 62 10.59 15.74 15.65
N GLN A 63 9.97 16.75 15.04
CA GLN A 63 10.64 17.81 14.26
C GLN A 63 11.52 17.27 13.12
N ARG A 64 11.17 16.10 12.57
CA ARG A 64 11.86 15.46 11.44
C ARG A 64 11.21 15.85 10.11
N TYR A 65 11.04 17.14 9.88
CA TYR A 65 10.24 17.68 8.75
C TYR A 65 10.77 17.27 7.38
N ARG A 66 12.10 17.18 7.18
CA ARG A 66 12.68 16.65 5.94
C ARG A 66 12.27 15.20 5.70
N ASP A 67 12.30 14.38 6.74
CA ASP A 67 11.98 12.96 6.65
C ASP A 67 10.48 12.77 6.42
N ASN A 68 9.65 13.67 7.01
CA ASN A 68 8.22 13.72 6.73
C ASN A 68 7.93 14.09 5.26
N LEU A 69 8.58 15.14 4.74
CA LEU A 69 8.44 15.52 3.32
C LEU A 69 8.87 14.37 2.40
N LEU A 70 9.97 13.66 2.72
CA LEU A 70 10.41 12.50 1.95
C LEU A 70 9.36 11.38 1.96
N PHE A 71 8.79 11.07 3.12
CA PHE A 71 7.75 10.07 3.28
C PHE A 71 6.51 10.45 2.47
N ILE A 72 5.99 11.68 2.63
CA ILE A 72 4.81 12.17 1.91
C ILE A 72 5.05 12.22 0.39
N CYS A 73 6.18 12.74 -0.08
CA CYS A 73 6.52 12.68 -1.51
C CYS A 73 6.61 11.24 -2.04
N GLY A 74 7.18 10.33 -1.24
CA GLY A 74 7.33 8.93 -1.63
C GLY A 74 6.01 8.23 -1.89
N ILE A 75 5.03 8.44 -1.00
CA ILE A 75 3.69 7.82 -1.09
C ILE A 75 2.72 8.57 -2.02
N ASN A 76 3.02 9.81 -2.43
CA ASN A 76 2.17 10.59 -3.34
C ASN A 76 2.70 10.63 -4.79
N PHE A 77 4.00 10.52 -5.01
CA PHE A 77 4.59 10.50 -6.34
C PHE A 77 4.85 9.10 -6.88
N GLY A 78 5.00 8.11 -5.99
CA GLY A 78 5.29 6.73 -6.37
C GLY A 78 6.58 6.59 -7.19
N LEU A 79 7.56 7.47 -7.00
CA LEU A 79 8.87 7.39 -7.61
C LEU A 79 9.71 6.24 -7.03
N ARG A 80 10.69 5.73 -7.79
CA ARG A 80 11.75 4.93 -7.17
C ARG A 80 12.57 5.80 -6.23
N ILE A 81 13.08 5.21 -5.17
CA ILE A 81 13.86 6.00 -4.18
C ILE A 81 15.04 6.74 -4.81
N SER A 82 15.70 6.14 -5.82
CA SER A 82 16.77 6.83 -6.56
C SER A 82 16.29 8.11 -7.23
N ASP A 83 15.11 8.06 -7.86
CA ASP A 83 14.54 9.20 -8.58
C ASP A 83 13.95 10.24 -7.61
N LEU A 84 13.39 9.77 -6.48
CA LEU A 84 12.89 10.64 -5.42
C LEU A 84 14.03 11.48 -4.80
N LEU A 85 15.17 10.86 -4.53
CA LEU A 85 16.32 11.53 -3.92
C LEU A 85 17.04 12.53 -4.85
N GLU A 86 16.81 12.43 -6.16
CA GLU A 86 17.33 13.40 -7.14
C GLU A 86 16.44 14.65 -7.28
N LEU A 87 15.30 14.70 -6.59
CA LEU A 87 14.47 15.90 -6.61
C LEU A 87 15.22 17.09 -6.01
N LYS A 88 15.10 18.22 -6.70
CA LYS A 88 15.64 19.51 -6.27
C LYS A 88 14.52 20.41 -5.75
N VAL A 89 14.89 21.38 -4.96
CA VAL A 89 13.98 22.41 -4.44
C VAL A 89 13.22 23.07 -5.59
N GLY A 90 13.91 23.42 -6.68
CA GLY A 90 13.30 24.02 -7.89
C GLY A 90 12.41 23.08 -8.71
N HIS A 91 12.29 21.79 -8.33
CA HIS A 91 11.23 20.94 -8.86
C HIS A 91 9.89 21.23 -8.19
N LEU A 92 9.89 21.60 -6.89
CA LEU A 92 8.66 21.97 -6.17
C LEU A 92 8.33 23.45 -6.28
N LEU A 93 9.34 24.32 -6.11
CA LEU A 93 9.14 25.77 -6.08
C LEU A 93 9.34 26.40 -7.45
N ASN A 94 8.57 27.42 -7.73
CA ASN A 94 8.79 28.33 -8.85
C ASN A 94 10.06 29.19 -8.62
N PRO A 95 10.58 29.87 -9.68
CA PRO A 95 11.75 30.72 -9.55
C PRO A 95 11.62 31.88 -8.54
N ASP A 96 10.40 32.26 -8.17
CA ASP A 96 10.13 33.25 -7.13
C ASP A 96 10.47 32.76 -5.70
N GLY A 97 10.68 31.44 -5.55
CA GLY A 97 10.97 30.81 -4.27
C GLY A 97 9.82 30.85 -3.25
N ARG A 98 8.61 31.20 -3.69
CA ARG A 98 7.44 31.41 -2.82
C ARG A 98 6.22 30.59 -3.22
N SER A 99 6.05 30.31 -4.48
CA SER A 99 4.92 29.55 -5.01
C SER A 99 5.33 28.16 -5.46
N TYR A 100 4.40 27.21 -5.34
CA TYR A 100 4.61 25.83 -5.79
C TYR A 100 4.35 25.72 -7.31
N ARG A 101 5.02 24.76 -7.94
CA ARG A 101 4.75 24.40 -9.33
C ARG A 101 3.52 23.52 -9.41
N ASP A 102 2.65 23.78 -10.37
CA ASP A 102 1.47 22.93 -10.63
C ASP A 102 1.87 21.53 -11.10
N ARG A 103 3.04 21.41 -11.73
CA ARG A 103 3.57 20.14 -12.24
C ARG A 103 5.09 20.09 -12.19
N ILE A 104 5.59 18.89 -11.94
CA ILE A 104 7.03 18.58 -11.91
C ILE A 104 7.32 17.60 -13.04
N THR A 105 8.32 17.88 -13.85
CA THR A 105 8.79 16.93 -14.87
C THR A 105 10.14 16.36 -14.44
N VAL A 106 10.22 15.04 -14.35
CA VAL A 106 11.43 14.31 -13.96
C VAL A 106 11.76 13.24 -14.99
N GLN A 107 13.05 12.99 -15.21
CA GLN A 107 13.52 11.86 -15.99
C GLN A 107 13.98 10.75 -15.05
N GLU A 108 13.34 9.58 -15.14
CA GLU A 108 13.72 8.43 -14.32
C GLU A 108 15.13 7.94 -14.69
N MET A 109 15.98 7.70 -13.70
CA MET A 109 17.38 7.29 -13.90
C MET A 109 17.52 5.96 -14.62
N LYS A 110 16.67 4.97 -14.25
CA LYS A 110 16.77 3.60 -14.77
C LYS A 110 16.17 3.44 -16.15
N THR A 111 14.98 3.98 -16.37
CA THR A 111 14.20 3.77 -17.61
C THR A 111 14.36 4.90 -18.61
N LYS A 112 14.94 6.02 -18.20
CA LYS A 112 15.02 7.28 -18.96
C LYS A 112 13.68 7.86 -19.38
N ASN A 113 12.57 7.29 -18.89
CA ASN A 113 11.23 7.80 -19.16
C ASN A 113 11.01 9.15 -18.48
N ILE A 114 10.30 10.01 -19.17
CA ILE A 114 9.86 11.29 -18.60
C ILE A 114 8.54 11.07 -17.88
N ARG A 115 8.49 11.49 -16.61
CA ARG A 115 7.27 11.49 -15.79
C ARG A 115 6.88 12.89 -15.41
N THR A 116 5.59 13.17 -15.51
CA THR A 116 4.98 14.36 -14.95
C THR A 116 4.29 14.00 -13.63
N LEU A 117 4.61 14.75 -12.59
CA LEU A 117 4.07 14.63 -11.25
C LEU A 117 3.28 15.88 -10.92
N PHE A 118 2.28 15.76 -10.10
CA PHE A 118 1.43 16.86 -9.64
C PHE A 118 1.49 16.91 -8.11
N PRO A 119 2.15 17.94 -7.53
CA PRO A 119 2.10 18.15 -6.10
C PRO A 119 0.65 18.37 -5.65
N ASN A 120 0.24 17.69 -4.61
CA ASN A 120 -1.04 17.89 -3.94
C ASN A 120 -0.84 18.63 -2.62
N ASP A 121 -1.93 18.99 -1.96
CA ASP A 121 -1.92 19.74 -0.71
C ASP A 121 -1.05 19.07 0.36
N ALA A 122 -1.11 17.74 0.49
CA ALA A 122 -0.29 17.02 1.46
C ALA A 122 1.23 17.17 1.22
N VAL A 123 1.64 17.23 -0.04
CA VAL A 123 3.04 17.48 -0.41
C VAL A 123 3.43 18.93 -0.12
N MET A 124 2.53 19.88 -0.42
CA MET A 124 2.78 21.31 -0.18
C MET A 124 2.85 21.61 1.32
N ASP A 125 1.92 21.09 2.12
CA ASP A 125 1.92 21.25 3.59
C ASP A 125 3.19 20.67 4.21
N ALA A 126 3.63 19.48 3.79
CA ALA A 126 4.86 18.88 4.29
C ALA A 126 6.11 19.67 3.86
N ALA A 127 6.08 20.28 2.68
CA ALA A 127 7.17 21.14 2.20
C ALA A 127 7.22 22.46 2.97
N ASP A 128 6.06 23.06 3.27
CA ASP A 128 5.98 24.28 4.09
C ASP A 128 6.59 24.07 5.48
N LEU A 129 6.26 22.95 6.14
CA LEU A 129 6.86 22.60 7.43
C LEU A 129 8.38 22.51 7.33
N TYR A 130 8.90 21.89 6.29
CA TYR A 130 10.33 21.73 6.11
C TYR A 130 11.03 23.04 5.76
N PHE A 131 10.48 23.84 4.85
CA PHE A 131 11.09 25.11 4.46
C PHE A 131 11.01 26.15 5.58
N ASN A 132 9.96 26.16 6.38
CA ASN A 132 9.85 27.01 7.57
C ASN A 132 10.92 26.63 8.60
N ASP A 133 11.14 25.33 8.88
CA ASP A 133 12.20 24.86 9.78
C ASP A 133 13.60 25.31 9.31
N LEU A 134 13.86 25.22 8.00
CA LEU A 134 15.13 25.71 7.43
C LEU A 134 15.29 27.23 7.58
N SER A 135 14.21 27.97 7.37
CA SER A 135 14.18 29.42 7.54
C SER A 135 14.44 29.84 8.97
N GLU A 136 13.80 29.21 9.95
CA GLU A 136 14.02 29.45 11.38
C GLU A 136 15.44 29.15 11.80
N LYS A 137 16.02 28.07 11.29
CA LYS A 137 17.41 27.68 11.51
C LYS A 137 18.43 28.51 10.70
N LYS A 138 17.94 29.46 9.88
CA LYS A 138 18.77 30.30 8.98
C LYS A 138 19.67 29.48 8.05
N VAL A 139 19.17 28.32 7.61
CA VAL A 139 19.88 27.47 6.65
C VAL A 139 19.57 27.97 5.23
N PRO A 140 20.57 28.46 4.47
CA PRO A 140 20.34 28.95 3.11
C PRO A 140 20.04 27.78 2.18
N ILE A 141 18.98 27.92 1.36
CA ILE A 141 18.61 26.97 0.31
C ILE A 141 18.59 27.65 -1.06
N SER A 142 18.94 26.88 -2.08
CA SER A 142 18.87 27.26 -3.49
C SER A 142 17.93 26.35 -4.24
N LEU A 143 17.33 26.84 -5.32
CA LEU A 143 16.49 26.01 -6.21
C LEU A 143 17.26 24.81 -6.80
N ASN A 144 18.59 24.91 -6.91
CA ASN A 144 19.45 23.83 -7.40
C ASN A 144 19.84 22.81 -6.34
N ASP A 145 19.59 23.10 -5.06
CA ASP A 145 19.87 22.17 -3.99
C ASP A 145 18.97 20.94 -4.07
N TYR A 146 19.47 19.79 -3.61
CA TYR A 146 18.62 18.61 -3.45
C TYR A 146 17.52 18.89 -2.42
N LEU A 147 16.31 18.42 -2.71
CA LEU A 147 15.17 18.57 -1.80
C LEU A 147 15.44 17.83 -0.47
N PHE A 148 16.05 16.66 -0.55
CA PHE A 148 16.36 15.82 0.61
C PHE A 148 17.87 15.84 0.88
N GLN A 149 18.33 16.91 1.51
CA GLN A 149 19.74 17.10 1.79
C GLN A 149 20.23 16.22 2.95
N SER A 150 21.48 15.76 2.83
CA SER A 150 22.22 15.14 3.92
C SER A 150 23.10 16.18 4.61
N TYR A 151 22.79 16.50 5.86
CA TYR A 151 23.63 17.36 6.67
C TYR A 151 24.72 16.52 7.34
N SER A 152 25.82 16.25 6.62
CA SER A 152 26.98 15.59 7.19
C SER A 152 27.92 16.62 7.80
N ASN A 153 28.06 16.62 9.13
CA ASN A 153 28.99 17.48 9.88
C ASN A 153 30.48 17.08 9.73
N ARG A 154 30.84 16.27 8.76
CA ARG A 154 32.22 15.83 8.55
C ARG A 154 32.94 16.72 7.54
N GLY A 155 33.54 17.79 8.07
CA GLY A 155 34.49 18.61 7.32
C GLY A 155 34.04 20.05 7.09
N LYS A 156 35.03 20.95 6.97
CA LYS A 156 34.84 22.40 6.80
C LYS A 156 34.16 22.82 5.47
N ASN A 157 33.99 21.89 4.54
CA ASN A 157 33.20 22.08 3.30
C ASN A 157 31.91 21.27 3.43
N MET A 158 30.81 21.94 3.73
CA MET A 158 29.45 21.36 3.64
C MET A 158 29.10 21.16 2.16
N GLU A 159 29.56 20.05 1.59
CA GLU A 159 29.00 19.62 0.32
C GLU A 159 27.53 19.24 0.56
N LYS A 160 26.62 19.96 -0.05
CA LYS A 160 25.19 19.71 -0.02
C LYS A 160 24.87 18.48 -0.90
N ASN A 161 25.03 17.30 -0.31
CA ASN A 161 24.71 16.04 -0.99
C ASN A 161 23.29 15.60 -0.69
N ASN A 162 22.69 14.81 -1.58
CA ASN A 162 21.42 14.17 -1.30
C ASN A 162 21.53 13.06 -0.24
N LEU A 163 20.40 12.71 0.36
CA LEU A 163 20.33 11.55 1.25
C LEU A 163 20.69 10.26 0.48
N LYS A 164 21.38 9.36 1.16
CA LYS A 164 21.68 8.04 0.59
C LYS A 164 20.54 7.06 0.86
N ARG A 165 20.25 6.20 -0.11
CA ARG A 165 19.22 5.16 0.00
C ARG A 165 19.28 4.37 1.32
N ARG A 166 20.48 3.98 1.76
CA ARG A 166 20.67 3.25 3.04
C ARG A 166 20.20 4.04 4.26
N SER A 167 20.40 5.36 4.26
CA SER A 167 19.94 6.22 5.36
C SER A 167 18.42 6.30 5.39
N VAL A 168 17.77 6.40 4.22
CA VAL A 168 16.31 6.39 4.11
C VAL A 168 15.75 5.03 4.53
N GLU A 169 16.37 3.93 4.10
CA GLU A 169 15.91 2.58 4.46
C GLU A 169 15.95 2.37 5.98
N ARG A 170 17.04 2.82 6.64
CA ARG A 170 17.15 2.75 8.10
C ARG A 170 16.09 3.61 8.77
N MET A 171 15.89 4.84 8.30
CA MET A 171 14.90 5.77 8.82
C MET A 171 13.47 5.18 8.70
N LEU A 172 13.13 4.59 7.55
CA LEU A 172 11.80 4.00 7.36
C LEU A 172 11.57 2.80 8.29
N LYS A 173 12.57 1.93 8.48
CA LYS A 173 12.46 0.81 9.43
C LYS A 173 12.28 1.30 10.85
N GLU A 174 13.12 2.22 11.29
CA GLU A 174 13.00 2.85 12.60
C GLU A 174 11.60 3.42 12.82
N VAL A 175 11.15 4.32 11.93
CA VAL A 175 9.89 5.04 12.13
C VAL A 175 8.68 4.12 11.99
N ILE A 176 8.63 3.31 10.95
CA ILE A 176 7.45 2.46 10.66
C ILE A 176 7.35 1.29 11.65
N ASN A 177 8.47 0.55 11.85
CA ASN A 177 8.43 -0.68 12.63
C ASN A 177 8.68 -0.45 14.12
N ASP A 178 9.70 0.34 14.47
CA ASP A 178 10.11 0.47 15.87
C ASP A 178 9.24 1.49 16.61
N GLU A 179 9.04 2.68 16.05
CA GLU A 179 8.32 3.78 16.69
C GLU A 179 6.80 3.68 16.50
N CYS A 180 6.35 3.55 15.26
CA CYS A 180 4.91 3.44 14.95
C CYS A 180 4.37 2.03 15.14
N ARG A 181 5.22 0.99 15.28
CA ARG A 181 4.85 -0.41 15.48
C ARG A 181 3.89 -0.96 14.43
N ILE A 182 4.07 -0.54 13.18
CA ILE A 182 3.29 -1.02 12.06
C ILE A 182 3.91 -2.35 11.60
N PRO A 183 3.15 -3.47 11.60
CA PRO A 183 3.69 -4.81 11.39
C PRO A 183 3.87 -5.17 9.91
N ILE A 184 4.57 -4.32 9.16
CA ILE A 184 4.88 -4.53 7.74
C ILE A 184 6.40 -4.64 7.52
N LYS A 185 6.81 -5.22 6.40
CA LYS A 185 8.21 -5.23 6.00
C LYS A 185 8.59 -3.88 5.38
N ALA A 186 8.98 -2.92 6.23
CA ALA A 186 9.37 -1.58 5.80
C ALA A 186 10.69 -1.58 5.01
N SER A 187 10.69 -0.92 3.87
CA SER A 187 11.87 -0.62 3.06
C SER A 187 11.58 0.59 2.17
N THR A 188 12.56 1.03 1.39
CA THR A 188 12.36 2.13 0.44
C THR A 188 11.31 1.82 -0.64
N HIS A 189 11.04 0.55 -0.95
CA HIS A 189 9.98 0.15 -1.87
C HIS A 189 8.57 0.24 -1.26
N CYS A 190 8.46 0.25 0.08
CA CYS A 190 7.19 0.42 0.79
C CYS A 190 6.46 1.69 0.32
N LEU A 191 7.17 2.82 0.18
CA LEU A 191 6.58 4.09 -0.25
C LEU A 191 5.88 3.97 -1.61
N ARG A 192 6.58 3.41 -2.59
CA ARG A 192 6.04 3.25 -3.94
C ARG A 192 4.94 2.19 -4.01
N LYS A 193 5.01 1.16 -3.18
CA LYS A 193 3.93 0.17 -3.04
C LYS A 193 2.69 0.77 -2.39
N THR A 194 2.87 1.60 -1.35
CA THR A 194 1.78 2.36 -0.72
C THR A 194 1.07 3.26 -1.72
N PHE A 195 1.83 4.00 -2.55
CA PHE A 195 1.23 4.76 -3.65
C PHE A 195 0.38 3.89 -4.56
N ALA A 196 0.91 2.74 -5.01
CA ALA A 196 0.19 1.85 -5.91
C ALA A 196 -1.10 1.30 -5.28
N TYR A 197 -1.03 0.85 -4.04
CA TYR A 197 -2.18 0.33 -3.30
C TYR A 197 -3.26 1.41 -3.15
N GLN A 198 -2.88 2.59 -2.66
CA GLN A 198 -3.82 3.69 -2.43
C GLN A 198 -4.47 4.19 -3.73
N VAL A 199 -3.74 4.22 -4.84
CA VAL A 199 -4.30 4.57 -6.17
C VAL A 199 -5.38 3.57 -6.59
N ILE A 200 -5.16 2.27 -6.39
CA ILE A 200 -6.15 1.24 -6.78
C ILE A 200 -7.37 1.28 -5.87
N ILE A 201 -7.16 1.38 -4.55
CA ILE A 201 -8.27 1.29 -3.57
C ILE A 201 -9.17 2.52 -3.64
N ASN A 202 -8.60 3.70 -3.86
CA ASN A 202 -9.36 4.95 -3.92
C ASN A 202 -9.90 5.28 -5.32
N ALA A 203 -9.59 4.47 -6.33
CA ALA A 203 -10.08 4.71 -7.69
C ALA A 203 -11.56 4.38 -7.84
N LYS A 204 -12.32 5.25 -8.51
CA LYS A 204 -13.70 4.96 -8.95
C LYS A 204 -13.73 3.82 -9.98
N ASP A 205 -12.73 3.77 -10.84
CA ASP A 205 -12.51 2.71 -11.82
C ASP A 205 -11.15 2.06 -11.56
N ARG A 206 -11.18 0.89 -10.92
CA ARG A 206 -9.98 0.13 -10.55
C ARG A 206 -9.22 -0.38 -11.78
N SER A 207 -9.91 -0.79 -12.82
CA SER A 207 -9.28 -1.28 -14.05
C SER A 207 -8.42 -0.20 -14.69
N ARG A 208 -8.96 1.01 -14.82
CA ARG A 208 -8.24 2.17 -15.33
C ARG A 208 -7.06 2.57 -14.44
N ALA A 209 -7.22 2.46 -13.13
CA ALA A 209 -6.13 2.73 -12.18
C ALA A 209 -4.98 1.73 -12.33
N ILE A 210 -5.29 0.44 -12.54
CA ILE A 210 -4.28 -0.60 -12.77
C ILE A 210 -3.54 -0.36 -14.08
N GLU A 211 -4.23 -0.02 -15.17
CA GLU A 211 -3.62 0.34 -16.44
C GLU A 211 -2.68 1.56 -16.32
N PHE A 212 -3.14 2.58 -15.61
CA PHE A 212 -2.33 3.76 -15.32
C PHE A 212 -1.06 3.38 -14.55
N LEU A 213 -1.17 2.60 -13.49
CA LEU A 213 -0.02 2.13 -12.70
C LEU A 213 0.91 1.25 -13.52
N GLN A 214 0.37 0.34 -14.32
CA GLN A 214 1.17 -0.49 -15.23
C GLN A 214 2.02 0.37 -16.15
N LYS A 215 1.42 1.38 -16.77
CA LYS A 215 2.10 2.33 -17.66
C LYS A 215 3.21 3.10 -16.95
N ILE A 216 2.91 3.72 -15.80
CA ILE A 216 3.89 4.56 -15.09
C ILE A 216 4.99 3.76 -14.40
N PHE A 217 4.75 2.49 -14.09
CA PHE A 217 5.76 1.64 -13.48
C PHE A 217 6.58 0.86 -14.51
N GLY A 218 6.07 0.75 -15.74
CA GLY A 218 6.68 -0.03 -16.81
C GLY A 218 6.59 -1.54 -16.54
N HIS A 219 5.47 -1.99 -15.94
CA HIS A 219 5.24 -3.41 -15.67
C HIS A 219 4.77 -4.14 -16.92
N SER A 220 5.19 -5.39 -17.09
CA SER A 220 4.87 -6.23 -18.26
C SER A 220 3.40 -6.64 -18.32
N SER A 221 2.69 -6.69 -17.18
CA SER A 221 1.28 -7.07 -17.12
C SER A 221 0.56 -6.41 -15.92
N GLN A 222 -0.78 -6.44 -15.97
CA GLN A 222 -1.63 -6.01 -14.85
C GLN A 222 -1.44 -6.90 -13.62
N ALA A 223 -1.25 -8.20 -13.80
CA ALA A 223 -0.98 -9.14 -12.71
C ALA A 223 0.28 -8.74 -11.92
N VAL A 224 1.36 -8.36 -12.62
CA VAL A 224 2.57 -7.82 -11.97
C VAL A 224 2.28 -6.54 -11.20
N THR A 225 1.40 -5.68 -11.72
CA THR A 225 1.01 -4.43 -11.05
C THR A 225 0.21 -4.69 -9.78
N LEU A 226 -0.76 -5.61 -9.81
CA LEU A 226 -1.57 -6.00 -8.66
C LEU A 226 -0.70 -6.62 -7.56
N HIS A 227 0.11 -7.61 -7.91
CA HIS A 227 1.06 -8.22 -6.98
C HIS A 227 2.03 -7.18 -6.38
N TYR A 228 2.52 -6.24 -7.21
CA TYR A 228 3.38 -5.16 -6.75
C TYR A 228 2.67 -4.23 -5.77
N ALA A 229 1.40 -3.90 -6.01
CA ALA A 229 0.58 -3.09 -5.11
C ALA A 229 0.29 -3.79 -3.77
N GLY A 230 0.58 -5.08 -3.65
CA GLY A 230 0.33 -5.87 -2.44
C GLY A 230 -1.15 -6.25 -2.29
N ILE A 231 -1.86 -6.38 -3.41
CA ILE A 231 -3.16 -7.04 -3.44
C ILE A 231 -2.88 -8.54 -3.34
N THR A 232 -3.25 -9.11 -2.21
CA THR A 232 -2.82 -10.44 -1.76
C THR A 232 -3.90 -11.49 -1.94
N ASP A 233 -3.49 -12.76 -1.77
CA ASP A 233 -4.43 -13.88 -1.76
C ASP A 233 -5.43 -13.78 -0.60
N GLU A 234 -5.07 -13.08 0.50
CA GLU A 234 -6.01 -12.81 1.60
C GLU A 234 -7.19 -11.93 1.16
N GLU A 235 -6.96 -10.90 0.35
CA GLU A 235 -8.05 -10.08 -0.20
C GLU A 235 -8.91 -10.87 -1.20
N ILE A 236 -8.30 -11.81 -1.92
CA ILE A 236 -9.01 -12.77 -2.77
C ILE A 236 -9.84 -13.71 -1.89
N GLN A 237 -9.26 -14.25 -0.82
CA GLN A 237 -9.95 -15.12 0.14
C GLN A 237 -11.14 -14.40 0.79
N GLU A 238 -10.98 -13.16 1.22
CA GLU A 238 -12.05 -12.35 1.78
C GLU A 238 -13.19 -12.16 0.77
N THR A 239 -12.85 -11.94 -0.51
CA THR A 239 -13.85 -11.86 -1.60
C THR A 239 -14.64 -13.17 -1.71
N TYR A 240 -13.98 -14.34 -1.67
CA TYR A 240 -14.68 -15.63 -1.67
C TYR A 240 -15.53 -15.84 -0.42
N GLN A 241 -15.04 -15.46 0.76
CA GLN A 241 -15.77 -15.60 2.01
C GLN A 241 -17.05 -14.72 2.05
N ASN A 242 -16.99 -13.54 1.43
CA ASN A 242 -18.12 -12.62 1.34
C ASN A 242 -19.12 -13.00 0.25
N LEU A 243 -18.73 -13.86 -0.69
CA LEU A 243 -19.55 -14.29 -1.83
C LEU A 243 -20.56 -15.39 -1.45
N ASN A 244 -21.33 -15.23 -0.40
CA ASN A 244 -22.26 -16.23 0.14
C ASN A 244 -23.47 -16.51 -0.79
N LEU A 245 -23.23 -16.75 -2.09
CA LEU A 245 -24.28 -17.05 -3.06
C LEU A 245 -25.01 -18.35 -2.73
N GLY A 246 -26.33 -18.31 -2.72
CA GLY A 246 -27.17 -19.48 -2.45
C GLY A 246 -27.21 -19.92 -0.99
N ARG A 247 -26.66 -19.15 -0.04
CA ARG A 247 -26.80 -19.42 1.38
C ARG A 247 -28.26 -19.24 1.79
N LEU A 248 -28.86 -20.30 2.31
CA LEU A 248 -30.22 -20.22 2.84
C LEU A 248 -30.18 -19.60 4.24
N GLU A 249 -30.98 -18.55 4.46
CA GLU A 249 -31.16 -17.96 5.77
C GLU A 249 -31.73 -19.02 6.73
N ASN A 250 -31.18 -19.08 7.94
CA ASN A 250 -31.57 -20.04 8.98
C ASN A 250 -31.11 -21.51 8.77
N TRP A 251 -30.12 -21.76 7.91
CA TRP A 251 -29.53 -23.09 7.80
C TRP A 251 -28.47 -23.27 8.91
N ASN A 252 -28.94 -23.59 10.13
CA ASN A 252 -28.04 -23.98 11.23
C ASN A 252 -27.69 -25.46 11.10
N VAL A 253 -26.62 -25.77 10.41
CA VAL A 253 -26.06 -27.13 10.41
C VAL A 253 -24.79 -27.12 11.27
N SER A 254 -24.89 -27.69 12.47
CA SER A 254 -23.69 -28.07 13.21
C SER A 254 -23.02 -29.21 12.44
N THR A 255 -21.85 -28.95 11.88
CA THR A 255 -21.05 -29.97 11.22
C THR A 255 -20.37 -30.82 12.27
N GLY A 256 -20.96 -31.99 12.61
CA GLY A 256 -20.30 -33.02 13.40
C GLY A 256 -19.29 -33.86 12.62
N LEU A 257 -18.49 -33.22 11.75
CA LEU A 257 -17.41 -33.88 11.01
C LEU A 257 -16.25 -34.15 11.96
N THR A 258 -16.10 -35.42 12.41
CA THR A 258 -14.91 -35.87 13.13
C THR A 258 -13.97 -36.53 12.13
N LEU A 259 -12.79 -35.97 11.95
CA LEU A 259 -11.72 -36.58 11.16
C LEU A 259 -11.20 -37.82 11.96
N VAL A 260 -11.45 -39.00 11.45
CA VAL A 260 -10.88 -40.25 11.98
C VAL A 260 -9.55 -40.49 11.26
N LYS A 261 -8.44 -40.31 11.99
CA LYS A 261 -7.13 -40.80 11.51
C LYS A 261 -7.14 -42.32 11.54
N THR A 262 -7.05 -42.95 10.39
CA THR A 262 -6.78 -44.39 10.33
C THR A 262 -5.33 -44.62 10.72
N LYS A 263 -5.11 -45.45 11.76
CA LYS A 263 -3.77 -46.00 12.06
C LYS A 263 -3.39 -46.92 10.92
N ASP A 264 -2.16 -46.77 10.41
CA ASP A 264 -1.55 -47.72 9.48
C ASP A 264 -1.71 -49.15 10.00
N PRO A 265 -2.04 -50.11 9.12
CA PRO A 265 -1.95 -51.50 9.50
C PRO A 265 -0.47 -51.89 9.66
N ALA A 266 -0.16 -52.53 10.79
CA ALA A 266 1.14 -53.08 11.14
C ALA A 266 1.60 -54.16 10.15
#